data_a455543a46d2e3fc5bc4617b47c07d6e
#
_entry.id   a455543a46d2e3fc5bc4617b47c07d6e
#
_cell.length_a   1.000
_cell.length_b   1.000
_cell.length_c   1.000
_cell.angle_alpha   90.00
_cell.angle_beta   90.00
_cell.angle_gamma   90.00
#
_symmetry.space_group_name_H-M   'P 1'
#
loop_
_entity.id
_entity.type
_entity.pdbx_description
1 polymer ?
#
loop_
_entity_poly.entity_id
_entity_poly.type
_entity_poly.pdbx_seq_one_letter_code
_entity_poly.pdbx_strand_id
1 'polypeptide(L)'
;MSVKTLKKQFKEAYGSTLRVYKGNKFADDDATLASIRGEGAKGGEFTCSGNMFVGTFEDKIKEIFGIKVQVATPDDSTLADNKISLSASGK
;
A
#
# COMPACT_ATOMS: atom_id res chain seq x y z
N MET A 1 6.54 -10.76 -6.05
CA MET A 1 5.91 -10.55 -4.73
C MET A 1 4.40 -10.57 -4.91
N SER A 2 3.71 -11.32 -4.08
CA SER A 2 2.25 -11.34 -4.11
C SER A 2 1.65 -10.19 -3.31
N VAL A 3 0.37 -9.89 -3.58
CA VAL A 3 -0.38 -8.89 -2.82
C VAL A 3 -0.39 -9.26 -1.34
N LYS A 4 -0.62 -10.54 -1.03
CA LYS A 4 -0.63 -11.03 0.35
C LYS A 4 0.70 -10.76 1.05
N THR A 5 1.82 -11.01 0.39
CA THR A 5 3.15 -10.78 0.97
C THR A 5 3.38 -9.30 1.25
N LEU A 6 3.00 -8.42 0.32
CA LEU A 6 3.13 -6.98 0.52
C LEU A 6 2.31 -6.51 1.73
N LYS A 7 1.06 -6.96 1.84
CA LYS A 7 0.18 -6.60 2.95
C LYS A 7 0.76 -7.08 4.29
N LYS A 8 1.31 -8.28 4.32
CA LYS A 8 1.93 -8.84 5.51
C LYS A 8 3.16 -8.05 5.93
N GLN A 9 4.05 -7.74 4.99
CA GLN A 9 5.25 -6.96 5.29
C GLN A 9 4.91 -5.57 5.80
N PHE A 10 3.90 -4.93 5.20
CA PHE A 10 3.44 -3.62 5.63
C PHE A 10 2.91 -3.67 7.07
N LYS A 11 2.10 -4.67 7.38
CA LYS A 11 1.55 -4.86 8.74
C LYS A 11 2.66 -5.07 9.77
N GLU A 12 3.65 -5.88 9.44
CA GLU A 12 4.78 -6.13 10.34
C GLU A 12 5.64 -4.89 10.55
N ALA A 13 5.78 -4.06 9.52
CA ALA A 13 6.63 -2.88 9.59
C ALA A 13 5.96 -1.72 10.35
N TYR A 14 4.67 -1.49 10.13
CA TYR A 14 3.99 -0.30 10.62
C TYR A 14 2.80 -0.57 11.52
N GLY A 15 2.25 -1.79 11.52
CA GLY A 15 1.10 -2.14 12.33
C GLY A 15 -0.25 -1.80 11.71
N SER A 16 -0.29 -0.95 10.69
CA SER A 16 -1.52 -0.61 9.99
C SER A 16 -1.84 -1.63 8.90
N THR A 17 -3.02 -1.53 8.33
CA THR A 17 -3.48 -2.43 7.28
C THR A 17 -3.31 -1.77 5.91
N LEU A 18 -2.76 -2.50 4.95
CA LEU A 18 -2.65 -2.03 3.57
C LEU A 18 -3.76 -2.65 2.74
N ARG A 19 -4.52 -1.79 2.05
CA ARG A 19 -5.54 -2.23 1.08
C ARG A 19 -4.97 -2.03 -0.31
N VAL A 20 -4.98 -3.09 -1.13
CA VAL A 20 -4.44 -3.07 -2.49
C VAL A 20 -5.60 -3.28 -3.46
N TYR A 21 -5.67 -2.44 -4.50
CA TYR A 21 -6.77 -2.44 -5.45
C TYR A 21 -6.29 -2.76 -6.86
N LYS A 22 -7.14 -3.45 -7.61
CA LYS A 22 -7.00 -3.62 -9.05
C LYS A 22 -8.18 -2.91 -9.71
N GLY A 23 -7.94 -1.71 -10.24
CA GLY A 23 -9.04 -0.87 -10.72
C GLY A 23 -9.94 -0.46 -9.57
N ASN A 24 -11.23 -0.75 -9.67
CA ASN A 24 -12.23 -0.38 -8.66
C ASN A 24 -12.51 -1.49 -7.64
N LYS A 25 -11.78 -2.62 -7.71
CA LYS A 25 -12.00 -3.76 -6.84
C LYS A 25 -10.75 -4.08 -6.05
N PHE A 26 -10.91 -4.75 -4.92
CA PHE A 26 -9.76 -5.25 -4.18
C PHE A 26 -8.97 -6.23 -5.04
N ALA A 27 -7.64 -6.12 -4.98
CA ALA A 27 -6.78 -7.09 -5.65
C ALA A 27 -6.84 -8.43 -4.91
N ASP A 28 -6.74 -9.52 -5.68
CA ASP A 28 -6.68 -10.86 -5.12
C ASP A 28 -5.36 -11.03 -4.36
N ASP A 29 -5.41 -11.58 -3.16
CA ASP A 29 -4.22 -11.82 -2.34
C ASP A 29 -3.20 -12.71 -3.05
N ASP A 30 -3.65 -13.62 -3.89
CA ASP A 30 -2.78 -14.52 -4.65
C ASP A 30 -2.22 -13.87 -5.92
N ALA A 31 -2.72 -12.70 -6.31
CA ALA A 31 -2.19 -11.99 -7.47
C ALA A 31 -0.77 -11.49 -7.19
N THR A 32 0.05 -11.46 -8.24
CA THR A 32 1.37 -10.84 -8.13
C THR A 32 1.26 -9.34 -8.36
N LEU A 33 2.17 -8.57 -7.80
CA LEU A 33 2.20 -7.13 -8.04
C LEU A 33 2.39 -6.82 -9.53
N ALA A 34 3.16 -7.65 -10.24
CA ALA A 34 3.35 -7.48 -11.67
C ALA A 34 2.05 -7.65 -12.45
N SER A 35 1.15 -8.55 -12.02
CA SER A 35 -0.10 -8.82 -12.72
C SER A 35 -1.13 -7.70 -12.56
N ILE A 36 -1.05 -6.91 -11.48
CA ILE A 36 -1.99 -5.81 -11.22
C ILE A 36 -1.38 -4.44 -11.48
N ARG A 37 -0.10 -4.40 -11.86
CA ARG A 37 0.60 -3.15 -12.14
C ARG A 37 -0.05 -2.43 -13.31
N GLY A 38 -0.18 -1.10 -13.19
CA GLY A 38 -0.79 -0.28 -14.23
C GLY A 38 0.01 -0.31 -15.53
N GLU A 39 -0.70 -0.18 -16.65
CA GLU A 39 -0.08 -0.11 -17.96
C GLU A 39 0.86 1.09 -18.02
N GLY A 40 2.05 0.88 -18.56
CA GLY A 40 3.07 1.93 -18.67
C GLY A 40 3.84 2.20 -17.39
N ALA A 41 3.50 1.58 -16.28
CA ALA A 41 4.26 1.73 -15.05
C ALA A 41 5.61 1.01 -15.17
N LYS A 42 6.68 1.72 -14.78
CA LYS A 42 8.04 1.17 -14.93
C LYS A 42 8.39 0.14 -13.86
N GLY A 43 7.73 0.20 -12.72
CA GLY A 43 8.13 -0.59 -11.57
C GLY A 43 9.44 -0.06 -11.00
N GLY A 44 10.10 -0.88 -10.20
CA GLY A 44 11.39 -0.52 -9.61
C GLY A 44 11.40 -0.70 -8.11
N GLU A 45 12.49 -0.33 -7.49
CA GLU A 45 12.63 -0.38 -6.05
C GLU A 45 11.96 0.84 -5.42
N PHE A 46 11.24 0.59 -4.34
CA PHE A 46 10.63 1.64 -3.56
C PHE A 46 10.90 1.36 -2.08
N THR A 47 11.48 2.35 -1.41
CA THR A 47 11.69 2.28 0.03
C THR A 47 10.86 3.35 0.72
N CYS A 48 10.30 3.02 1.86
CA CYS A 48 9.55 3.96 2.67
C CYS A 48 10.01 3.86 4.12
N SER A 49 9.78 4.92 4.87
CA SER A 49 10.10 4.96 6.30
C SER A 49 8.84 5.26 7.10
N GLY A 50 8.89 4.99 8.40
CA GLY A 50 7.78 5.31 9.28
C GLY A 50 7.43 6.79 9.33
N ASN A 51 8.36 7.67 8.95
CA ASN A 51 8.15 9.12 8.93
C ASN A 51 7.43 9.61 7.67
N MET A 52 7.30 8.77 6.65
CA MET A 52 6.58 9.14 5.43
C MET A 52 5.08 9.27 5.72
N PHE A 53 4.45 10.31 5.18
CA PHE A 53 3.01 10.48 5.32
C PHE A 53 2.25 9.42 4.52
N VAL A 54 1.09 9.02 5.03
CA VAL A 54 0.22 8.04 4.38
C VAL A 54 -0.11 8.46 2.95
N GLY A 55 -0.52 9.71 2.75
CA GLY A 55 -0.84 10.21 1.42
C GLY A 55 0.34 10.16 0.46
N THR A 56 1.53 10.52 0.94
CA THR A 56 2.75 10.47 0.13
C THR A 56 3.08 9.04 -0.27
N PHE A 57 2.95 8.09 0.65
CA PHE A 57 3.18 6.68 0.37
C PHE A 57 2.22 6.17 -0.73
N GLU A 58 0.93 6.47 -0.61
CA GLU A 58 -0.07 6.06 -1.59
C GLU A 58 0.22 6.63 -2.98
N ASP A 59 0.59 7.91 -3.04
CA ASP A 59 0.91 8.58 -4.30
C ASP A 59 2.16 7.99 -4.95
N LYS A 60 3.18 7.67 -4.15
CA LYS A 60 4.42 7.08 -4.66
C LYS A 60 4.20 5.69 -5.23
N ILE A 61 3.42 4.86 -4.56
CA ILE A 61 3.10 3.52 -5.07
C ILE A 61 2.37 3.62 -6.41
N LYS A 62 1.40 4.52 -6.51
CA LYS A 62 0.67 4.73 -7.76
C LYS A 62 1.58 5.23 -8.88
N GLU A 63 2.49 6.15 -8.57
CA GLU A 63 3.41 6.72 -9.53
C GLU A 63 4.41 5.68 -10.06
N ILE A 64 4.98 4.87 -9.16
CA ILE A 64 6.05 3.93 -9.52
C ILE A 64 5.48 2.65 -10.11
N PHE A 65 4.43 2.10 -9.52
CA PHE A 65 3.90 0.78 -9.90
C PHE A 65 2.56 0.84 -10.61
N GLY A 66 1.90 2.00 -10.63
CA GLY A 66 0.56 2.11 -11.22
C GLY A 66 -0.50 1.32 -10.45
N ILE A 67 -0.26 1.03 -9.19
CA ILE A 67 -1.15 0.27 -8.32
C ILE A 67 -1.80 1.21 -7.32
N LYS A 68 -3.12 1.14 -7.20
CA LYS A 68 -3.83 1.93 -6.19
C LYS A 68 -3.78 1.19 -4.86
N VAL A 69 -3.32 1.87 -3.82
CA VAL A 69 -3.32 1.34 -2.45
C VAL A 69 -3.92 2.37 -1.50
N GLN A 70 -4.44 1.89 -0.38
CA GLN A 70 -4.92 2.75 0.71
C GLN A 70 -4.45 2.15 2.02
N VAL A 71 -4.10 3.02 2.97
CA VAL A 71 -3.69 2.60 4.30
C VAL A 71 -4.90 2.71 5.23
N ALA A 72 -5.20 1.64 5.93
CA ALA A 72 -6.32 1.58 6.86
C ALA A 72 -5.80 1.41 8.30
N THR A 73 -6.69 1.62 9.26
CA THR A 73 -6.37 1.40 10.68
C THR A 73 -5.95 -0.05 10.93
N PRO A 74 -5.29 -0.34 12.09
CA PRO A 74 -4.81 -1.71 12.35
C PRO A 74 -5.90 -2.78 12.29
N ASP A 75 -7.14 -2.44 12.62
CA ASP A 75 -8.27 -3.36 12.55
C ASP A 75 -9.02 -3.32 11.21
N ASP A 76 -8.52 -2.53 10.24
CA ASP A 76 -9.09 -2.38 8.90
C ASP A 76 -10.53 -1.84 8.91
N SER A 77 -10.90 -1.07 9.95
CA SER A 77 -12.26 -0.54 10.08
C SER A 77 -12.47 0.77 9.33
N THR A 78 -11.44 1.62 9.24
CA THR A 78 -11.51 2.90 8.53
C THR A 78 -10.18 3.18 7.84
N LEU A 79 -10.21 4.12 6.90
CA LEU A 79 -8.97 4.57 6.25
C LEU A 79 -8.20 5.50 7.18
N ALA A 80 -6.87 5.38 7.15
CA ALA A 80 -5.99 6.28 7.89
C ALA A 80 -5.96 7.65 7.23
N ASP A 81 -5.75 8.70 8.05
CA ASP A 81 -5.62 10.06 7.55
C ASP A 81 -4.35 10.17 6.71
N ASN A 82 -4.45 10.78 5.53
CA ASN A 82 -3.31 10.99 4.64
C ASN A 82 -2.22 11.90 5.23
N LYS A 83 -2.56 12.68 6.23
CA LYS A 83 -1.65 13.66 6.84
C LYS A 83 -0.85 13.09 8.01
N ILE A 84 -1.09 11.85 8.40
CA ILE A 84 -0.31 11.21 9.46
C ILE A 84 0.79 10.35 8.85
N SER A 85 1.83 10.06 9.64
CA SER A 85 2.91 9.19 9.20
C SER A 85 2.48 7.71 9.17
N LEU A 86 3.23 6.89 8.44
CA LEU A 86 2.96 5.45 8.41
C LEU A 86 3.06 4.83 9.81
N SER A 87 4.04 5.26 10.61
CA SER A 87 4.17 4.79 11.99
C SER A 87 2.95 5.16 12.83
N ALA A 88 2.43 6.38 12.67
CA ALA A 88 1.24 6.81 13.40
C ALA A 88 0.00 6.06 12.97
N SER A 89 -0.08 5.64 11.71
CA SER A 89 -1.25 4.93 11.18
C SER A 89 -1.44 3.55 11.82
N GLY A 90 -0.38 2.99 12.39
CA GLY A 90 -0.42 1.67 13.03
C GLY A 90 -0.71 1.70 14.53
N LYS A 91 -1.02 2.86 15.07
CA LYS A 91 -1.24 3.00 16.53
C LYS A 91 -2.70 3.15 16.89
#